data_64e43441459683b2b72cfefe939f0e2e
#
_entry.id   64e43441459683b2b72cfefe939f0e2e
#
_cell.length_a   1.000
_cell.length_b   1.000
_cell.length_c   1.000
_cell.angle_alpha   90.00
_cell.angle_beta   90.00
_cell.angle_gamma   90.00
#
_symmetry.space_group_name_H-M   'P 1'
#
loop_
_entity.id
_entity.type
_entity.pdbx_description
1 polymer ?
#
loop_
_entity_poly.entity_id
_entity_poly.type
_entity_poly.pdbx_seq_one_letter_code
_entity_poly.pdbx_strand_id
1 'polypeptide(L)'
;MNAMERVLTCLAHKEADRVPVYPILSGVTRKLVGASYEKWATDAETCAAAHLKAAELYDLDCIVTLIDLSVECDAWGQKLIFHENDAAHPDSSQLVIQDIEDYAKIKKVDYHTSKRMTMHIDTCRRLVEGTKGERPIVAFVFGPLGTLSMLRNQQDMYMDLYDDPDAVRAAAKEINETLKEYCLALVDAGVNAIMLDTLFASASIMSKEMWLEMEGDLVKELADLLHERNVPVMIHNCGLKIYFDAQIQTMNPCAISFLNVPDDCKDFAECKEKYGKDITLIGCVPPPMAVTATDEEWDAECKKQIDTFAKGGGFMLATGCEYPSNAPFDKAQRMVDIAKTYGRYNK
;
A
#
# COMPACT_ATOMS: atom_id res chain seq x y z
N MET A 1 8.71 -17.59 17.28
CA MET A 1 7.65 -16.53 17.22
C MET A 1 6.64 -16.89 16.15
N ASN A 2 5.34 -16.63 16.38
CA ASN A 2 4.35 -16.63 15.31
C ASN A 2 4.48 -15.33 14.45
N ALA A 3 3.70 -15.21 13.39
CA ALA A 3 3.81 -14.06 12.47
C ALA A 3 3.44 -12.73 13.16
N MET A 4 2.35 -12.71 13.94
CA MET A 4 1.92 -11.53 14.72
C MET A 4 3.02 -11.07 15.69
N GLU A 5 3.55 -11.99 16.50
CA GLU A 5 4.64 -11.66 17.44
C GLU A 5 5.87 -11.11 16.74
N ARG A 6 6.23 -11.69 15.60
CA ARG A 6 7.39 -11.26 14.78
C ARG A 6 7.22 -9.85 14.25
N VAL A 7 6.05 -9.55 13.67
CA VAL A 7 5.75 -8.22 13.14
C VAL A 7 5.70 -7.17 14.27
N LEU A 8 5.02 -7.46 15.38
CA LEU A 8 4.96 -6.55 16.52
C LEU A 8 6.34 -6.30 17.15
N THR A 9 7.19 -7.32 17.22
CA THR A 9 8.58 -7.17 17.69
C THR A 9 9.37 -6.25 16.75
N CYS A 10 9.19 -6.41 15.45
CA CYS A 10 9.82 -5.57 14.44
C CYS A 10 9.33 -4.11 14.52
N LEU A 11 8.03 -3.88 14.65
CA LEU A 11 7.45 -2.54 14.82
C LEU A 11 7.90 -1.86 16.13
N ALA A 12 8.27 -2.64 17.13
CA ALA A 12 8.87 -2.13 18.37
C ALA A 12 10.40 -1.88 18.25
N HIS A 13 10.95 -1.89 17.05
CA HIS A 13 12.40 -1.75 16.76
C HIS A 13 13.28 -2.73 17.54
N LYS A 14 12.81 -3.98 17.65
CA LYS A 14 13.56 -5.08 18.29
C LYS A 14 13.85 -6.16 17.26
N GLU A 15 14.93 -6.87 17.47
CA GLU A 15 15.27 -8.04 16.67
C GLU A 15 14.35 -9.20 17.04
N ALA A 16 13.58 -9.69 16.08
CA ALA A 16 12.76 -10.88 16.20
C ALA A 16 13.61 -12.16 16.05
N ASP A 17 13.00 -13.32 15.89
CA ASP A 17 13.71 -14.56 15.54
C ASP A 17 14.34 -14.49 14.13
N ARG A 18 13.69 -13.77 13.22
CA ARG A 18 14.17 -13.45 11.87
C ARG A 18 13.51 -12.16 11.36
N VAL A 19 14.00 -11.65 10.26
CA VAL A 19 13.36 -10.55 9.51
C VAL A 19 11.97 -10.99 9.07
N PRO A 20 10.90 -10.21 9.36
CA PRO A 20 9.57 -10.48 8.83
C PRO A 20 9.54 -10.33 7.31
N VAL A 21 8.67 -11.10 6.65
CA VAL A 21 8.48 -11.05 5.18
C VAL A 21 7.09 -10.52 4.88
N TYR A 22 7.06 -9.47 4.07
CA TYR A 22 5.86 -8.70 3.78
C TYR A 22 5.74 -8.40 2.26
N PRO A 23 5.78 -9.38 1.36
CA PRO A 23 5.57 -9.10 -0.05
C PRO A 23 4.15 -8.61 -0.27
N ILE A 24 3.98 -7.61 -1.13
CA ILE A 24 2.65 -7.11 -1.49
C ILE A 24 2.07 -8.05 -2.55
N LEU A 25 1.68 -9.25 -2.11
CA LEU A 25 1.00 -10.23 -2.95
C LEU A 25 -0.47 -9.81 -3.12
N SER A 26 -0.76 -9.16 -4.19
CA SER A 26 -2.07 -8.66 -4.58
C SER A 26 -2.75 -9.61 -5.59
N GLY A 27 -3.04 -9.13 -6.77
CA GLY A 27 -3.74 -9.85 -7.83
C GLY A 27 -3.13 -11.19 -8.25
N VAL A 28 -1.83 -11.42 -8.00
CA VAL A 28 -1.19 -12.71 -8.26
C VAL A 28 -1.84 -13.86 -7.46
N THR A 29 -2.36 -13.57 -6.25
CA THR A 29 -2.95 -14.57 -5.35
C THR A 29 -4.15 -15.30 -5.95
N ARG A 30 -4.89 -14.66 -6.87
CA ARG A 30 -6.03 -15.26 -7.57
C ARG A 30 -5.71 -16.60 -8.24
N LYS A 31 -4.45 -16.76 -8.70
CA LYS A 31 -3.98 -18.00 -9.35
C LYS A 31 -4.06 -19.22 -8.44
N LEU A 32 -3.93 -19.01 -7.13
CA LEU A 32 -4.01 -20.10 -6.13
C LEU A 32 -5.41 -20.68 -6.00
N VAL A 33 -6.43 -19.91 -6.35
CA VAL A 33 -7.84 -20.32 -6.29
C VAL A 33 -8.47 -20.48 -7.68
N GLY A 34 -7.67 -20.31 -8.75
CA GLY A 34 -8.13 -20.47 -10.14
C GLY A 34 -9.15 -19.41 -10.58
N ALA A 35 -9.08 -18.20 -10.01
CA ALA A 35 -10.00 -17.11 -10.33
C ALA A 35 -9.43 -16.19 -11.40
N SER A 36 -10.33 -15.54 -12.19
CA SER A 36 -9.97 -14.39 -13.02
C SER A 36 -9.62 -13.20 -12.13
N TYR A 37 -8.92 -12.21 -12.71
CA TYR A 37 -8.62 -10.96 -11.97
C TYR A 37 -9.91 -10.26 -11.55
N GLU A 38 -10.86 -10.08 -12.46
CA GLU A 38 -12.14 -9.44 -12.17
C GLU A 38 -12.89 -10.13 -11.03
N LYS A 39 -13.01 -11.49 -11.07
CA LYS A 39 -13.66 -12.24 -10.00
C LYS A 39 -12.97 -12.02 -8.66
N TRP A 40 -11.65 -12.07 -8.62
CA TRP A 40 -10.86 -11.82 -7.42
C TRP A 40 -11.01 -10.38 -6.92
N ALA A 41 -11.00 -9.39 -7.80
CA ALA A 41 -11.05 -7.97 -7.48
C ALA A 41 -12.46 -7.46 -7.13
N THR A 42 -13.52 -8.28 -7.34
CA THR A 42 -14.92 -7.86 -7.12
C THR A 42 -15.72 -8.77 -6.18
N ASP A 43 -15.11 -9.85 -5.69
CA ASP A 43 -15.78 -10.84 -4.84
C ASP A 43 -14.95 -11.12 -3.58
N ALA A 44 -15.47 -10.70 -2.44
CA ALA A 44 -14.76 -10.74 -1.16
C ALA A 44 -14.37 -12.14 -0.71
N GLU A 45 -15.21 -13.15 -0.96
CA GLU A 45 -14.93 -14.54 -0.60
C GLU A 45 -13.73 -15.07 -1.40
N THR A 46 -13.74 -14.85 -2.71
CA THR A 46 -12.64 -15.25 -3.61
C THR A 46 -11.33 -14.53 -3.25
N CYS A 47 -11.40 -13.23 -3.00
CA CYS A 47 -10.24 -12.42 -2.62
C CYS A 47 -9.64 -12.90 -1.30
N ALA A 48 -10.45 -13.02 -0.26
CA ALA A 48 -10.01 -13.49 1.05
C ALA A 48 -9.44 -14.92 0.99
N ALA A 49 -10.10 -15.84 0.31
CA ALA A 49 -9.62 -17.22 0.15
C ALA A 49 -8.25 -17.27 -0.54
N ALA A 50 -8.03 -16.42 -1.56
CA ALA A 50 -6.75 -16.35 -2.28
C ALA A 50 -5.62 -15.85 -1.36
N HIS A 51 -5.85 -14.78 -0.60
CA HIS A 51 -4.87 -14.25 0.33
C HIS A 51 -4.56 -15.20 1.49
N LEU A 52 -5.58 -15.82 2.10
CA LEU A 52 -5.39 -16.81 3.16
C LEU A 52 -4.56 -17.99 2.67
N LYS A 53 -4.86 -18.49 1.48
CA LYS A 53 -4.11 -19.60 0.87
C LYS A 53 -2.66 -19.20 0.56
N ALA A 54 -2.42 -17.98 0.08
CA ALA A 54 -1.06 -17.48 -0.13
C ALA A 54 -0.30 -17.38 1.19
N ALA A 55 -0.92 -16.81 2.23
CA ALA A 55 -0.29 -16.64 3.53
C ALA A 55 0.06 -17.97 4.20
N GLU A 56 -0.79 -19.00 4.04
CA GLU A 56 -0.54 -20.35 4.54
C GLU A 56 0.57 -21.05 3.75
N LEU A 57 0.47 -21.09 2.42
CA LEU A 57 1.41 -21.82 1.56
C LEU A 57 2.84 -21.25 1.63
N TYR A 58 2.97 -19.95 1.70
CA TYR A 58 4.27 -19.26 1.69
C TYR A 58 4.73 -18.79 3.07
N ASP A 59 3.96 -19.06 4.14
CA ASP A 59 4.28 -18.66 5.52
C ASP A 59 4.62 -17.16 5.62
N LEU A 60 3.75 -16.33 5.04
CA LEU A 60 3.91 -14.87 5.05
C LEU A 60 3.64 -14.31 6.45
N ASP A 61 4.36 -13.27 6.83
CA ASP A 61 4.21 -12.66 8.16
C ASP A 61 3.09 -11.63 8.26
N CYS A 62 2.58 -11.13 7.12
CA CYS A 62 1.51 -10.15 7.07
C CYS A 62 0.69 -10.30 5.79
N ILE A 63 -0.55 -9.86 5.81
CA ILE A 63 -1.42 -9.74 4.62
C ILE A 63 -1.74 -8.27 4.40
N VAL A 64 -1.40 -7.76 3.21
CA VAL A 64 -1.80 -6.45 2.72
C VAL A 64 -2.96 -6.61 1.74
N THR A 65 -3.99 -5.82 1.90
CA THR A 65 -5.16 -5.89 1.02
C THR A 65 -5.13 -4.81 -0.07
N LEU A 66 -3.99 -4.67 -0.75
CA LEU A 66 -3.94 -3.93 -2.00
C LEU A 66 -4.67 -4.74 -3.07
N ILE A 67 -5.89 -4.34 -3.43
CA ILE A 67 -6.62 -4.95 -4.54
C ILE A 67 -6.13 -4.34 -5.85
N ASP A 68 -6.37 -3.07 -6.04
CA ASP A 68 -5.78 -2.18 -7.05
C ASP A 68 -6.05 -0.72 -6.65
N LEU A 69 -5.52 0.23 -7.40
CA LEU A 69 -5.66 1.66 -7.12
C LEU A 69 -7.02 2.25 -7.54
N SER A 70 -7.95 1.41 -8.03
CA SER A 70 -9.26 1.86 -8.52
C SER A 70 -10.42 1.48 -7.59
N VAL A 71 -10.13 0.99 -6.37
CA VAL A 71 -11.17 0.60 -5.41
C VAL A 71 -12.01 1.81 -5.00
N GLU A 72 -11.35 2.90 -4.64
CA GLU A 72 -11.98 4.08 -4.09
C GLU A 72 -12.79 4.84 -5.14
N CYS A 73 -12.27 5.00 -6.35
CA CYS A 73 -12.94 5.77 -7.40
C CYS A 73 -14.28 5.16 -7.88
N ASP A 74 -14.53 3.87 -7.61
CA ASP A 74 -15.82 3.21 -7.83
C ASP A 74 -16.98 3.93 -7.11
N ALA A 75 -16.69 4.56 -5.95
CA ALA A 75 -17.70 5.29 -5.17
C ALA A 75 -18.32 6.47 -5.94
N TRP A 76 -17.58 7.10 -6.84
CA TRP A 76 -18.04 8.17 -7.72
C TRP A 76 -18.53 7.67 -9.07
N GLY A 77 -18.65 6.33 -9.24
CA GLY A 77 -19.19 5.71 -10.44
C GLY A 77 -18.21 5.64 -11.61
N GLN A 78 -16.89 5.75 -11.34
CA GLN A 78 -15.87 5.60 -12.37
C GLN A 78 -15.95 4.22 -13.03
N LYS A 79 -16.06 4.20 -14.35
CA LYS A 79 -16.03 2.96 -15.13
C LYS A 79 -14.64 2.38 -15.17
N LEU A 80 -14.54 1.07 -14.92
CA LEU A 80 -13.29 0.35 -14.84
C LEU A 80 -13.18 -0.70 -15.95
N ILE A 81 -11.96 -0.90 -16.41
CA ILE A 81 -11.57 -1.98 -17.33
C ILE A 81 -10.81 -3.02 -16.53
N PHE A 82 -11.24 -4.27 -16.61
CA PHE A 82 -10.59 -5.42 -15.99
C PHE A 82 -9.83 -6.22 -17.06
N HIS A 83 -8.57 -6.48 -16.80
CA HIS A 83 -7.72 -7.31 -17.64
C HIS A 83 -7.45 -8.65 -16.97
N GLU A 84 -7.07 -9.66 -17.78
CA GLU A 84 -6.79 -10.99 -17.24
C GLU A 84 -5.55 -11.02 -16.33
N ASN A 85 -4.51 -10.27 -16.70
CA ASN A 85 -3.20 -10.34 -16.06
C ASN A 85 -2.67 -8.99 -15.58
N ASP A 86 -3.56 -8.04 -15.38
CA ASP A 86 -3.20 -6.69 -14.93
C ASP A 86 -4.24 -6.14 -13.97
N ALA A 87 -3.87 -5.12 -13.20
CA ALA A 87 -4.77 -4.43 -12.30
C ALA A 87 -5.89 -3.71 -13.07
N ALA A 88 -7.06 -3.60 -12.43
CA ALA A 88 -8.13 -2.79 -12.97
C ALA A 88 -7.71 -1.32 -13.03
N HIS A 89 -8.15 -0.62 -14.08
CA HIS A 89 -7.89 0.80 -14.25
C HIS A 89 -9.11 1.54 -14.80
N PRO A 90 -9.20 2.88 -14.61
CA PRO A 90 -10.28 3.68 -15.18
C PRO A 90 -10.37 3.55 -16.70
N ASP A 91 -11.61 3.49 -17.19
CA ASP A 91 -11.88 3.63 -18.62
C ASP A 91 -11.68 5.10 -19.02
N SER A 92 -10.57 5.38 -19.69
CA SER A 92 -10.20 6.75 -20.12
C SER A 92 -11.20 7.40 -21.08
N SER A 93 -12.09 6.62 -21.70
CA SER A 93 -13.16 7.14 -22.55
C SER A 93 -14.42 7.58 -21.76
N GLN A 94 -14.50 7.25 -20.48
CA GLN A 94 -15.66 7.49 -19.62
C GLN A 94 -15.24 7.97 -18.22
N LEU A 95 -14.32 8.96 -18.16
CA LEU A 95 -13.90 9.53 -16.90
C LEU A 95 -15.02 10.35 -16.26
N VAL A 96 -15.08 10.33 -14.93
CA VAL A 96 -16.04 11.14 -14.14
C VAL A 96 -15.71 12.63 -14.28
N ILE A 97 -14.42 12.97 -14.27
CA ILE A 97 -13.92 14.35 -14.49
C ILE A 97 -13.36 14.41 -15.92
N GLN A 98 -14.06 15.09 -16.80
CA GLN A 98 -13.63 15.28 -18.19
C GLN A 98 -12.96 16.64 -18.40
N ASP A 99 -13.48 17.66 -17.74
CA ASP A 99 -13.00 19.05 -17.81
C ASP A 99 -12.80 19.60 -16.39
N ILE A 100 -12.08 20.73 -16.29
CA ILE A 100 -11.73 21.33 -14.98
C ILE A 100 -12.96 21.74 -14.16
N GLU A 101 -14.04 22.13 -14.83
CA GLU A 101 -15.32 22.48 -14.17
C GLU A 101 -15.98 21.27 -13.49
N ASP A 102 -15.63 20.07 -13.89
CA ASP A 102 -16.20 18.83 -13.31
C ASP A 102 -15.72 18.55 -11.90
N TYR A 103 -14.59 19.14 -11.46
CA TYR A 103 -14.15 19.05 -10.07
C TYR A 103 -15.22 19.54 -9.10
N ALA A 104 -16.01 20.54 -9.47
CA ALA A 104 -17.12 21.05 -8.66
C ALA A 104 -18.24 20.02 -8.40
N LYS A 105 -18.33 18.98 -9.24
CA LYS A 105 -19.33 17.89 -9.12
C LYS A 105 -18.88 16.81 -8.12
N ILE A 106 -17.60 16.75 -7.79
CA ILE A 106 -17.10 15.81 -6.81
C ILE A 106 -17.57 16.25 -5.43
N LYS A 107 -18.35 15.38 -4.79
CA LYS A 107 -18.90 15.58 -3.44
C LYS A 107 -18.64 14.32 -2.63
N LYS A 108 -18.62 14.47 -1.31
CA LYS A 108 -18.66 13.33 -0.41
C LYS A 108 -19.77 12.37 -0.80
N VAL A 109 -19.44 11.08 -0.85
CA VAL A 109 -20.41 10.01 -1.12
C VAL A 109 -20.46 9.02 0.04
N ASP A 110 -21.57 8.32 0.18
CA ASP A 110 -21.69 7.22 1.12
C ASP A 110 -20.95 6.00 0.54
N TYR A 111 -19.86 5.56 1.21
CA TYR A 111 -19.06 4.41 0.77
C TYR A 111 -19.89 3.12 0.62
N HIS A 112 -21.02 2.98 1.33
CA HIS A 112 -21.90 1.83 1.19
C HIS A 112 -22.49 1.69 -0.21
N THR A 113 -22.51 2.76 -1.00
CA THR A 113 -22.98 2.74 -2.39
C THR A 113 -21.93 2.17 -3.35
N SER A 114 -20.65 2.13 -2.95
CA SER A 114 -19.57 1.53 -3.72
C SER A 114 -19.51 0.03 -3.49
N LYS A 115 -19.63 -0.72 -4.58
CA LYS A 115 -19.51 -2.18 -4.55
C LYS A 115 -18.09 -2.61 -4.19
N ARG A 116 -17.10 -1.86 -4.64
CA ARG A 116 -15.69 -2.22 -4.45
C ARG A 116 -15.19 -1.86 -3.04
N MET A 117 -15.56 -0.70 -2.49
CA MET A 117 -15.25 -0.36 -1.10
C MET A 117 -15.90 -1.35 -0.13
N THR A 118 -17.19 -1.67 -0.31
CA THR A 118 -17.89 -2.65 0.53
C THR A 118 -17.33 -4.06 0.40
N MET A 119 -16.93 -4.46 -0.81
CA MET A 119 -16.23 -5.72 -1.08
C MET A 119 -14.88 -5.77 -0.34
N HIS A 120 -14.09 -4.69 -0.37
CA HIS A 120 -12.80 -4.62 0.33
C HIS A 120 -12.97 -4.73 1.85
N ILE A 121 -13.97 -4.04 2.43
CA ILE A 121 -14.31 -4.15 3.86
C ILE A 121 -14.68 -5.60 4.23
N ASP A 122 -15.50 -6.26 3.42
CA ASP A 122 -15.87 -7.67 3.65
C ASP A 122 -14.68 -8.61 3.48
N THR A 123 -13.80 -8.34 2.52
CA THR A 123 -12.52 -9.07 2.37
C THR A 123 -11.67 -8.96 3.64
N CYS A 124 -11.49 -7.75 4.16
CA CYS A 124 -10.75 -7.52 5.40
C CYS A 124 -11.35 -8.29 6.58
N ARG A 125 -12.67 -8.24 6.76
CA ARG A 125 -13.37 -8.99 7.83
C ARG A 125 -13.10 -10.50 7.73
N ARG A 126 -13.23 -11.08 6.52
CA ARG A 126 -12.97 -12.50 6.26
C ARG A 126 -11.51 -12.87 6.52
N LEU A 127 -10.56 -12.00 6.21
CA LEU A 127 -9.14 -12.21 6.49
C LEU A 127 -8.86 -12.19 8.00
N VAL A 128 -9.44 -11.25 8.73
CA VAL A 128 -9.33 -11.18 10.20
C VAL A 128 -9.86 -12.46 10.86
N GLU A 129 -11.05 -12.90 10.45
CA GLU A 129 -11.64 -14.15 10.92
C GLU A 129 -10.78 -15.37 10.55
N GLY A 130 -10.31 -15.43 9.30
CA GLY A 130 -9.53 -16.53 8.76
C GLY A 130 -8.15 -16.70 9.39
N THR A 131 -7.49 -15.60 9.74
CA THR A 131 -6.15 -15.62 10.37
C THR A 131 -6.18 -15.87 11.87
N LYS A 132 -7.35 -15.74 12.53
CA LYS A 132 -7.53 -15.95 13.98
C LYS A 132 -6.54 -15.18 14.85
N GLY A 133 -6.09 -14.02 14.40
CA GLY A 133 -5.11 -13.19 15.11
C GLY A 133 -3.66 -13.67 15.03
N GLU A 134 -3.35 -14.68 14.22
CA GLU A 134 -1.98 -15.20 14.06
C GLU A 134 -1.12 -14.36 13.11
N ARG A 135 -1.74 -13.55 12.22
CA ARG A 135 -1.10 -12.65 11.26
C ARG A 135 -1.78 -11.30 11.23
N PRO A 136 -1.02 -10.21 11.14
CA PRO A 136 -1.59 -8.89 10.91
C PRO A 136 -2.25 -8.78 9.53
N ILE A 137 -3.40 -8.10 9.52
CA ILE A 137 -4.09 -7.65 8.31
C ILE A 137 -3.92 -6.15 8.20
N VAL A 138 -3.36 -5.69 7.09
CA VAL A 138 -3.17 -4.26 6.78
C VAL A 138 -4.06 -3.90 5.60
N ALA A 139 -5.01 -3.00 5.83
CA ALA A 139 -5.84 -2.49 4.74
C ALA A 139 -5.11 -1.38 3.99
N PHE A 140 -5.09 -1.49 2.67
CA PHE A 140 -4.48 -0.51 1.78
C PHE A 140 -5.55 0.48 1.31
N VAL A 141 -5.26 1.78 1.40
CA VAL A 141 -6.18 2.85 0.99
C VAL A 141 -5.40 3.86 0.16
N PHE A 142 -5.89 4.14 -1.04
CA PHE A 142 -5.31 5.18 -1.89
C PHE A 142 -5.70 6.56 -1.37
N GLY A 143 -4.72 7.45 -1.23
CA GLY A 143 -4.93 8.79 -0.69
C GLY A 143 -5.83 9.68 -1.55
N PRO A 144 -6.23 10.86 -1.04
CA PRO A 144 -7.23 11.70 -1.71
C PRO A 144 -6.81 12.19 -3.10
N LEU A 145 -5.55 12.62 -3.29
CA LEU A 145 -5.06 12.98 -4.64
C LEU A 145 -4.91 11.75 -5.54
N GLY A 146 -4.50 10.63 -4.96
CA GLY A 146 -4.45 9.36 -5.67
C GLY A 146 -5.81 8.95 -6.20
N THR A 147 -6.82 8.94 -5.35
CA THR A 147 -8.21 8.64 -5.74
C THR A 147 -8.72 9.62 -6.79
N LEU A 148 -8.44 10.91 -6.63
CA LEU A 148 -8.82 11.94 -7.60
C LEU A 148 -8.19 11.70 -8.98
N SER A 149 -6.92 11.24 -9.02
CA SER A 149 -6.23 10.92 -10.28
C SER A 149 -6.85 9.74 -11.03
N MET A 150 -7.65 8.90 -10.34
CA MET A 150 -8.42 7.81 -10.96
C MET A 150 -9.77 8.31 -11.54
N LEU A 151 -10.25 9.47 -11.12
CA LEU A 151 -11.47 10.10 -11.64
C LEU A 151 -11.20 11.05 -12.81
N ARG A 152 -10.01 11.66 -12.81
CA ARG A 152 -9.42 12.46 -13.87
C ARG A 152 -8.18 11.72 -14.38
N ASN A 153 -7.86 11.71 -15.63
CA ASN A 153 -6.59 11.10 -16.02
C ASN A 153 -5.41 11.88 -15.40
N GLN A 154 -4.36 11.15 -15.09
CA GLN A 154 -3.24 11.67 -14.32
C GLN A 154 -2.53 12.86 -15.05
N GLN A 155 -2.43 12.81 -16.37
CA GLN A 155 -1.76 13.86 -17.15
C GLN A 155 -2.55 15.18 -17.10
N ASP A 156 -3.87 15.12 -17.26
CA ASP A 156 -4.72 16.30 -17.19
C ASP A 156 -4.76 16.85 -15.77
N MET A 157 -4.86 15.98 -14.76
CA MET A 157 -4.81 16.41 -13.36
C MET A 157 -3.52 17.18 -13.02
N TYR A 158 -2.36 16.79 -13.61
CA TYR A 158 -1.12 17.55 -13.41
C TYR A 158 -1.19 18.95 -14.01
N MET A 159 -1.87 19.12 -15.12
CA MET A 159 -2.10 20.46 -15.70
C MET A 159 -3.09 21.26 -14.84
N ASP A 160 -4.18 20.63 -14.41
CA ASP A 160 -5.21 21.25 -13.58
C ASP A 160 -4.67 21.74 -12.23
N LEU A 161 -3.66 21.08 -11.66
CA LEU A 161 -2.94 21.54 -10.45
C LEU A 161 -2.26 22.93 -10.62
N TYR A 162 -1.96 23.32 -11.85
CA TYR A 162 -1.40 24.65 -12.15
C TYR A 162 -2.47 25.64 -12.64
N ASP A 163 -3.49 25.14 -13.35
CA ASP A 163 -4.53 25.98 -13.95
C ASP A 163 -5.61 26.40 -12.92
N ASP A 164 -6.03 25.46 -12.05
CA ASP A 164 -6.99 25.72 -10.95
C ASP A 164 -6.72 24.80 -9.75
N PRO A 165 -5.67 25.03 -8.96
CA PRO A 165 -5.35 24.23 -7.79
C PRO A 165 -6.46 24.23 -6.74
N ASP A 166 -7.25 25.31 -6.65
CA ASP A 166 -8.34 25.42 -5.69
C ASP A 166 -9.47 24.44 -6.02
N ALA A 167 -9.81 24.26 -7.29
CA ALA A 167 -10.81 23.29 -7.73
C ALA A 167 -10.35 21.85 -7.43
N VAL A 168 -9.09 21.52 -7.77
CA VAL A 168 -8.49 20.21 -7.47
C VAL A 168 -8.53 19.92 -5.96
N ARG A 169 -8.07 20.88 -5.14
CA ARG A 169 -8.05 20.75 -3.70
C ARG A 169 -9.45 20.63 -3.09
N ALA A 170 -10.42 21.38 -3.58
CA ALA A 170 -11.82 21.28 -3.12
C ALA A 170 -12.39 19.88 -3.36
N ALA A 171 -12.14 19.28 -4.53
CA ALA A 171 -12.54 17.92 -4.84
C ALA A 171 -11.81 16.89 -3.95
N ALA A 172 -10.50 17.05 -3.75
CA ALA A 172 -9.72 16.19 -2.86
C ALA A 172 -10.26 16.18 -1.42
N LYS A 173 -10.72 17.33 -0.90
CA LYS A 173 -11.39 17.43 0.41
C LYS A 173 -12.66 16.61 0.48
N GLU A 174 -13.50 16.70 -0.52
CA GLU A 174 -14.76 15.92 -0.57
C GLU A 174 -14.47 14.41 -0.62
N ILE A 175 -13.44 14.00 -1.37
CA ILE A 175 -12.96 12.62 -1.39
C ILE A 175 -12.48 12.21 0.00
N ASN A 176 -11.68 13.06 0.68
CA ASN A 176 -11.15 12.79 2.01
C ASN A 176 -12.26 12.51 3.04
N GLU A 177 -13.39 13.24 2.97
CA GLU A 177 -14.54 12.99 3.84
C GLU A 177 -15.15 11.58 3.65
N THR A 178 -15.14 11.06 2.42
CA THR A 178 -15.54 9.67 2.14
C THR A 178 -14.50 8.69 2.66
N LEU A 179 -13.20 8.96 2.43
CA LEU A 179 -12.11 8.10 2.88
C LEU A 179 -12.05 7.98 4.40
N LYS A 180 -12.40 9.03 5.16
CA LYS A 180 -12.49 8.97 6.63
C LYS A 180 -13.49 7.91 7.09
N GLU A 181 -14.70 7.92 6.54
CA GLU A 181 -15.73 6.93 6.87
C GLU A 181 -15.33 5.52 6.41
N TYR A 182 -14.73 5.42 5.24
CA TYR A 182 -14.24 4.16 4.70
C TYR A 182 -13.11 3.57 5.57
N CYS A 183 -12.14 4.36 5.98
CA CYS A 183 -11.08 3.92 6.90
C CYS A 183 -11.65 3.43 8.23
N LEU A 184 -12.64 4.13 8.80
CA LEU A 184 -13.31 3.68 10.03
C LEU A 184 -14.03 2.34 9.84
N ALA A 185 -14.68 2.13 8.69
CA ALA A 185 -15.32 0.86 8.38
C ALA A 185 -14.31 -0.31 8.24
N LEU A 186 -13.12 -0.05 7.69
CA LEU A 186 -12.02 -1.02 7.65
C LEU A 186 -11.50 -1.33 9.06
N VAL A 187 -11.37 -0.32 9.93
CA VAL A 187 -11.03 -0.49 11.34
C VAL A 187 -12.09 -1.35 12.06
N ASP A 188 -13.36 -1.07 11.85
CA ASP A 188 -14.47 -1.83 12.44
C ASP A 188 -14.57 -3.27 11.87
N ALA A 189 -14.01 -3.53 10.69
CA ALA A 189 -13.80 -4.88 10.17
C ALA A 189 -12.68 -5.65 10.89
N GLY A 190 -11.90 -4.99 11.75
CA GLY A 190 -10.90 -5.60 12.63
C GLY A 190 -9.47 -5.62 12.08
N VAL A 191 -9.13 -4.82 11.06
CA VAL A 191 -7.76 -4.75 10.54
C VAL A 191 -6.78 -4.21 11.60
N ASN A 192 -5.53 -4.63 11.50
CA ASN A 192 -4.49 -4.28 12.49
C ASN A 192 -3.82 -2.94 12.20
N ALA A 193 -3.86 -2.47 10.94
CA ALA A 193 -3.32 -1.20 10.51
C ALA A 193 -3.99 -0.73 9.21
N ILE A 194 -3.95 0.57 8.96
CA ILE A 194 -4.27 1.17 7.65
C ILE A 194 -2.97 1.64 7.01
N MET A 195 -2.75 1.25 5.76
CA MET A 195 -1.66 1.73 4.91
C MET A 195 -2.20 2.74 3.92
N LEU A 196 -1.83 4.01 4.11
CA LEU A 196 -2.19 5.09 3.19
C LEU A 196 -1.16 5.16 2.06
N ASP A 197 -1.62 5.06 0.82
CA ASP A 197 -0.76 5.32 -0.34
C ASP A 197 -0.79 6.81 -0.67
N THR A 198 0.35 7.45 -0.46
CA THR A 198 0.58 8.87 -0.68
C THR A 198 1.59 9.08 -1.81
N LEU A 199 1.37 8.42 -2.94
CA LEU A 199 2.25 8.43 -4.11
C LEU A 199 2.65 9.85 -4.55
N PHE A 200 1.76 10.83 -4.38
CA PHE A 200 1.98 12.22 -4.77
C PHE A 200 3.07 12.90 -3.92
N ALA A 201 3.42 12.38 -2.75
CA ALA A 201 4.51 12.86 -1.92
C ALA A 201 5.90 12.44 -2.46
N SER A 202 6.17 12.75 -3.72
CA SER A 202 7.44 12.41 -4.38
C SER A 202 7.83 13.44 -5.45
N ALA A 203 9.13 13.69 -5.59
CA ALA A 203 9.66 14.66 -6.54
C ALA A 203 9.45 14.27 -8.01
N SER A 204 9.08 13.03 -8.29
CA SER A 204 8.68 12.61 -9.64
C SER A 204 7.30 13.12 -10.05
N ILE A 205 6.52 13.63 -9.11
CA ILE A 205 5.14 14.06 -9.35
C ILE A 205 4.98 15.57 -9.11
N MET A 206 5.32 16.05 -7.90
CA MET A 206 5.20 17.47 -7.55
C MET A 206 6.26 17.89 -6.54
N SER A 207 6.40 19.19 -6.26
CA SER A 207 7.29 19.67 -5.19
C SER A 207 6.75 19.30 -3.80
N LYS A 208 7.64 19.29 -2.81
CA LYS A 208 7.29 19.00 -1.42
C LYS A 208 6.28 20.03 -0.87
N GLU A 209 6.50 21.29 -1.21
CA GLU A 209 5.64 22.40 -0.81
C GLU A 209 4.25 22.24 -1.41
N MET A 210 4.16 21.92 -2.72
CA MET A 210 2.87 21.69 -3.39
C MET A 210 2.14 20.50 -2.79
N TRP A 211 2.85 19.39 -2.49
CA TRP A 211 2.22 18.24 -1.84
C TRP A 211 1.64 18.60 -0.47
N LEU A 212 2.42 19.32 0.36
CA LEU A 212 1.95 19.76 1.68
C LEU A 212 0.73 20.68 1.59
N GLU A 213 0.68 21.55 0.57
CA GLU A 213 -0.46 22.43 0.31
C GLU A 213 -1.69 21.68 -0.20
N MET A 214 -1.50 20.72 -1.11
CA MET A 214 -2.60 20.07 -1.82
C MET A 214 -3.16 18.86 -1.06
N GLU A 215 -2.34 18.10 -0.33
CA GLU A 215 -2.73 16.84 0.28
C GLU A 215 -2.34 16.73 1.77
N GLY A 216 -1.32 17.47 2.22
CA GLY A 216 -0.70 17.25 3.53
C GLY A 216 -1.69 17.28 4.70
N ASP A 217 -2.55 18.29 4.80
CA ASP A 217 -3.55 18.39 5.87
C ASP A 217 -4.66 17.32 5.74
N LEU A 218 -5.00 16.91 4.51
CA LEU A 218 -6.02 15.88 4.27
C LEU A 218 -5.57 14.51 4.79
N VAL A 219 -4.34 14.10 4.45
CA VAL A 219 -3.82 12.82 4.96
C VAL A 219 -3.49 12.88 6.44
N LYS A 220 -3.16 14.08 6.97
CA LYS A 220 -3.03 14.30 8.41
C LYS A 220 -4.34 14.03 9.13
N GLU A 221 -5.46 14.56 8.63
CA GLU A 221 -6.79 14.30 9.20
C GLU A 221 -7.15 12.80 9.21
N LEU A 222 -6.80 12.06 8.14
CA LEU A 222 -6.97 10.60 8.12
C LEU A 222 -6.11 9.91 9.18
N ALA A 223 -4.84 10.30 9.29
CA ALA A 223 -3.91 9.73 10.26
C ALA A 223 -4.33 10.03 11.70
N ASP A 224 -4.72 11.26 12.00
CA ASP A 224 -5.20 11.67 13.33
C ASP A 224 -6.45 10.86 13.73
N LEU A 225 -7.41 10.72 12.82
CA LEU A 225 -8.62 9.91 13.02
C LEU A 225 -8.31 8.44 13.37
N LEU A 226 -7.32 7.84 12.69
CA LEU A 226 -6.88 6.48 12.96
C LEU A 226 -6.15 6.36 14.30
N HIS A 227 -5.29 7.33 14.63
CA HIS A 227 -4.61 7.39 15.93
C HIS A 227 -5.58 7.55 17.10
N GLU A 228 -6.64 8.35 16.96
CA GLU A 228 -7.72 8.46 17.97
C GLU A 228 -8.42 7.11 18.21
N ARG A 229 -8.48 6.24 17.21
CA ARG A 229 -8.99 4.87 17.30
C ARG A 229 -7.93 3.86 17.76
N ASN A 230 -6.72 4.30 18.08
CA ASN A 230 -5.56 3.46 18.42
C ASN A 230 -5.19 2.46 17.30
N VAL A 231 -5.38 2.84 16.05
CA VAL A 231 -5.01 2.04 14.87
C VAL A 231 -3.69 2.57 14.30
N PRO A 232 -2.67 1.71 14.14
CA PRO A 232 -1.42 2.08 13.52
C PRO A 232 -1.61 2.57 12.07
N VAL A 233 -0.99 3.70 11.75
CA VAL A 233 -0.90 4.22 10.37
C VAL A 233 0.40 3.73 9.77
N MET A 234 0.31 3.20 8.56
CA MET A 234 1.44 2.87 7.69
C MET A 234 1.35 3.72 6.43
N ILE A 235 2.48 3.93 5.76
CA ILE A 235 2.53 4.65 4.49
C ILE A 235 3.06 3.70 3.41
N HIS A 236 2.51 3.81 2.21
CA HIS A 236 3.12 3.32 0.98
C HIS A 236 3.47 4.47 0.06
N ASN A 237 4.68 4.45 -0.50
CA ASN A 237 5.06 5.35 -1.57
C ASN A 237 6.17 4.72 -2.42
N CYS A 238 5.90 4.39 -3.67
CA CYS A 238 6.88 3.82 -4.59
C CYS A 238 7.43 4.83 -5.60
N GLY A 239 7.18 6.13 -5.43
CA GLY A 239 7.68 7.22 -6.28
C GLY A 239 9.20 7.39 -6.21
N LEU A 240 9.75 8.26 -7.07
CA LEU A 240 11.17 8.62 -7.05
C LEU A 240 11.39 9.83 -6.14
N LYS A 241 12.45 9.79 -5.33
CA LYS A 241 12.78 10.87 -4.39
C LYS A 241 11.59 11.20 -3.48
N ILE A 242 11.17 10.20 -2.73
CA ILE A 242 10.03 10.25 -1.81
C ILE A 242 10.32 11.23 -0.67
N TYR A 243 9.33 12.02 -0.26
CA TYR A 243 9.43 12.99 0.84
C TYR A 243 9.17 12.32 2.20
N PHE A 244 10.12 11.54 2.72
CA PHE A 244 9.96 10.82 3.99
C PHE A 244 9.74 11.79 5.16
N ASP A 245 10.57 12.81 5.27
CA ASP A 245 10.49 13.82 6.33
C ASP A 245 9.10 14.47 6.41
N ALA A 246 8.56 14.89 5.27
CA ALA A 246 7.25 15.52 5.20
C ALA A 246 6.12 14.53 5.56
N GLN A 247 6.16 13.31 5.01
CA GLN A 247 5.15 12.29 5.30
C GLN A 247 5.19 11.85 6.77
N ILE A 248 6.37 11.64 7.35
CA ILE A 248 6.54 11.28 8.76
C ILE A 248 6.01 12.38 9.67
N GLN A 249 6.38 13.64 9.40
CA GLN A 249 5.93 14.79 10.18
C GLN A 249 4.41 14.97 10.11
N THR A 250 3.83 14.69 8.95
CA THR A 250 2.39 14.89 8.70
C THR A 250 1.53 13.79 9.31
N MET A 251 1.92 12.52 9.13
CA MET A 251 1.07 11.37 9.45
C MET A 251 1.53 10.56 10.66
N ASN A 252 2.73 10.80 11.19
CA ASN A 252 3.32 10.04 12.31
C ASN A 252 3.14 8.51 12.17
N PRO A 253 3.59 7.88 11.05
CA PRO A 253 3.37 6.47 10.78
C PRO A 253 4.26 5.58 11.64
N CYS A 254 3.83 4.33 11.87
CA CYS A 254 4.68 3.31 12.49
C CYS A 254 5.62 2.62 11.50
N ALA A 255 5.30 2.66 10.21
CA ALA A 255 6.09 2.03 9.14
C ALA A 255 5.88 2.71 7.79
N ILE A 256 6.90 2.63 6.93
CA ILE A 256 6.86 3.09 5.54
C ILE A 256 7.27 1.94 4.61
N SER A 257 6.40 1.60 3.66
CA SER A 257 6.66 0.71 2.53
C SER A 257 7.07 1.55 1.32
N PHE A 258 8.24 1.25 0.73
CA PHE A 258 8.82 2.10 -0.30
C PHE A 258 9.70 1.33 -1.28
N LEU A 259 9.94 1.94 -2.45
CA LEU A 259 10.78 1.35 -3.50
C LEU A 259 12.12 2.09 -3.67
N ASN A 260 12.10 3.40 -3.62
CA ASN A 260 13.23 4.23 -4.01
C ASN A 260 13.80 5.02 -2.83
N VAL A 261 15.07 5.40 -2.95
CA VAL A 261 15.77 6.21 -1.94
C VAL A 261 15.04 7.56 -1.75
N PRO A 262 14.76 8.00 -0.50
CA PRO A 262 14.16 9.29 -0.21
C PRO A 262 14.95 10.47 -0.78
N ASP A 263 14.29 11.62 -0.98
CA ASP A 263 14.88 12.82 -1.60
C ASP A 263 16.08 13.38 -0.82
N ASP A 264 16.08 13.19 0.48
CA ASP A 264 17.04 13.70 1.45
C ASP A 264 18.08 12.67 1.92
N CYS A 265 18.18 11.54 1.21
CA CYS A 265 19.17 10.48 1.43
C CYS A 265 19.94 10.19 0.13
N LYS A 266 21.23 9.89 0.22
CA LYS A 266 22.06 9.52 -0.95
C LYS A 266 21.88 8.05 -1.34
N ASP A 267 21.58 7.19 -0.36
CA ASP A 267 21.43 5.74 -0.55
C ASP A 267 20.56 5.12 0.57
N PHE A 268 20.25 3.83 0.47
CA PHE A 268 19.47 3.10 1.47
C PHE A 268 20.15 2.95 2.83
N ALA A 269 21.48 2.98 2.88
CA ALA A 269 22.21 2.90 4.15
C ALA A 269 22.01 4.19 4.96
N GLU A 270 22.08 5.36 4.31
CA GLU A 270 21.75 6.64 4.94
C GLU A 270 20.28 6.73 5.33
N CYS A 271 19.36 6.18 4.51
CA CYS A 271 17.94 6.09 4.86
C CYS A 271 17.74 5.27 6.15
N LYS A 272 18.40 4.12 6.31
CA LYS A 272 18.36 3.33 7.55
C LYS A 272 18.95 4.09 8.73
N GLU A 273 20.05 4.78 8.56
CA GLU A 273 20.69 5.56 9.63
C GLU A 273 19.78 6.69 10.11
N LYS A 274 19.14 7.41 9.17
CA LYS A 274 18.32 8.59 9.44
C LYS A 274 16.95 8.24 10.00
N TYR A 275 16.27 7.26 9.44
CA TYR A 275 14.87 6.98 9.73
C TYR A 275 14.62 5.65 10.45
N GLY A 276 15.49 4.66 10.25
CA GLY A 276 15.25 3.29 10.71
C GLY A 276 15.31 3.07 12.23
N LYS A 277 15.56 4.12 13.03
CA LYS A 277 15.49 4.06 14.51
C LYS A 277 14.09 4.32 15.03
N ASP A 278 13.33 5.13 14.29
CA ASP A 278 12.02 5.63 14.72
C ASP A 278 10.87 5.07 13.85
N ILE A 279 11.17 4.71 12.60
CA ILE A 279 10.19 4.21 11.63
C ILE A 279 10.60 2.82 11.14
N THR A 280 9.68 1.87 11.14
CA THR A 280 9.91 0.57 10.51
C THR A 280 9.92 0.72 8.99
N LEU A 281 11.02 0.27 8.37
CA LEU A 281 11.23 0.34 6.92
C LEU A 281 10.78 -0.97 6.26
N ILE A 282 9.99 -0.89 5.19
CA ILE A 282 9.43 -2.04 4.48
C ILE A 282 9.78 -1.92 3.00
N GLY A 283 10.44 -2.91 2.46
CA GLY A 283 10.82 -2.93 1.05
C GLY A 283 12.21 -3.54 0.89
N CYS A 284 12.95 -3.25 -0.10
CA CYS A 284 12.72 -2.41 -1.29
C CYS A 284 13.07 -3.23 -2.54
N VAL A 285 12.79 -4.55 -2.54
CA VAL A 285 13.11 -5.41 -3.70
C VAL A 285 12.29 -4.94 -4.90
N PRO A 286 12.92 -4.60 -6.04
CA PRO A 286 12.21 -4.10 -7.20
C PRO A 286 11.22 -5.14 -7.76
N PRO A 287 9.90 -4.84 -7.85
CA PRO A 287 8.91 -5.81 -8.30
C PRO A 287 9.19 -6.43 -9.67
N PRO A 288 9.71 -5.72 -10.69
CA PRO A 288 10.01 -6.31 -11.99
C PRO A 288 11.00 -7.48 -11.92
N MET A 289 11.88 -7.52 -10.93
CA MET A 289 12.82 -8.63 -10.74
C MET A 289 12.12 -9.97 -10.49
N ALA A 290 10.87 -9.96 -10.00
CA ALA A 290 10.10 -11.20 -9.85
C ALA A 290 9.84 -11.93 -11.18
N VAL A 291 9.91 -11.19 -12.30
CA VAL A 291 9.69 -11.73 -13.66
C VAL A 291 11.00 -11.82 -14.43
N THR A 292 11.91 -10.85 -14.24
CA THR A 292 13.09 -10.68 -15.12
C THR A 292 14.39 -11.22 -14.56
N ALA A 293 14.53 -11.33 -13.24
CA ALA A 293 15.78 -11.73 -12.60
C ALA A 293 15.95 -13.25 -12.54
N THR A 294 17.20 -13.70 -12.62
CA THR A 294 17.57 -15.07 -12.24
C THR A 294 17.35 -15.30 -10.75
N ASP A 295 17.39 -16.55 -10.32
CA ASP A 295 17.26 -16.88 -8.90
C ASP A 295 18.40 -16.29 -8.07
N GLU A 296 19.62 -16.32 -8.60
CA GLU A 296 20.80 -15.78 -7.94
C GLU A 296 20.74 -14.26 -7.78
N GLU A 297 20.25 -13.54 -8.81
CA GLU A 297 20.07 -12.08 -8.76
C GLU A 297 18.99 -11.68 -7.75
N TRP A 298 17.88 -12.42 -7.72
CA TRP A 298 16.81 -12.21 -6.74
C TRP A 298 17.30 -12.44 -5.31
N ASP A 299 17.99 -13.56 -5.09
CA ASP A 299 18.55 -13.91 -3.78
C ASP A 299 19.59 -12.85 -3.32
N ALA A 300 20.43 -12.40 -4.24
CA ALA A 300 21.43 -11.37 -3.94
C ALA A 300 20.77 -10.05 -3.54
N GLU A 301 19.70 -9.62 -4.23
CA GLU A 301 18.99 -8.40 -3.88
C GLU A 301 18.28 -8.54 -2.52
N CYS A 302 17.58 -9.66 -2.26
CA CYS A 302 16.96 -9.89 -0.96
C CYS A 302 17.97 -9.85 0.19
N LYS A 303 19.14 -10.48 0.03
CA LYS A 303 20.22 -10.47 1.02
C LYS A 303 20.78 -9.07 1.22
N LYS A 304 21.01 -8.32 0.15
CA LYS A 304 21.47 -6.92 0.19
C LYS A 304 20.49 -6.04 0.98
N GLN A 305 19.18 -6.21 0.82
CA GLN A 305 18.18 -5.48 1.59
C GLN A 305 18.27 -5.84 3.08
N ILE A 306 18.41 -7.13 3.41
CA ILE A 306 18.61 -7.59 4.79
C ILE A 306 19.90 -6.98 5.38
N ASP A 307 21.02 -7.03 4.68
CA ASP A 307 22.30 -6.49 5.15
C ASP A 307 22.24 -4.98 5.39
N THR A 308 21.47 -4.27 4.55
CA THR A 308 21.33 -2.81 4.65
C THR A 308 20.43 -2.41 5.83
N PHE A 309 19.30 -3.10 6.02
CA PHE A 309 18.23 -2.59 6.86
C PHE A 309 17.98 -3.38 8.15
N ALA A 310 18.37 -4.67 8.23
CA ALA A 310 17.89 -5.53 9.30
C ALA A 310 18.52 -5.26 10.67
N LYS A 311 19.80 -4.85 10.71
CA LYS A 311 20.52 -4.67 11.96
C LYS A 311 19.78 -3.75 12.92
N GLY A 312 19.55 -4.23 14.16
CA GLY A 312 18.85 -3.50 15.22
C GLY A 312 17.32 -3.54 15.11
N GLY A 313 16.77 -4.36 14.20
CA GLY A 313 15.33 -4.46 14.01
C GLY A 313 14.73 -3.34 13.14
N GLY A 314 13.40 -3.18 13.17
CA GLY A 314 12.70 -2.12 12.43
C GLY A 314 12.80 -2.25 10.90
N PHE A 315 12.84 -3.49 10.40
CA PHE A 315 12.85 -3.78 8.96
C PHE A 315 12.02 -5.01 8.62
N MET A 316 11.24 -4.91 7.55
CA MET A 316 10.51 -6.02 6.95
C MET A 316 10.95 -6.18 5.50
N LEU A 317 11.33 -7.40 5.11
CA LEU A 317 11.69 -7.71 3.73
C LEU A 317 10.43 -7.79 2.86
N ALA A 318 10.38 -6.96 1.84
CA ALA A 318 9.24 -6.88 0.94
C ALA A 318 9.67 -6.49 -0.48
N THR A 319 8.77 -6.66 -1.45
CA THR A 319 8.84 -5.90 -2.70
C THR A 319 8.53 -4.43 -2.42
N GLY A 320 9.20 -3.52 -3.11
CA GLY A 320 9.02 -2.08 -2.91
C GLY A 320 7.70 -1.51 -3.45
N CYS A 321 6.91 -2.35 -4.11
CA CYS A 321 5.56 -2.09 -4.58
C CYS A 321 4.85 -3.42 -4.80
N GLU A 322 3.66 -3.42 -5.42
CA GLU A 322 2.88 -4.61 -5.76
C GLU A 322 3.72 -5.67 -6.48
N TYR A 323 3.62 -6.90 -6.01
CA TYR A 323 4.20 -8.05 -6.70
C TYR A 323 3.45 -8.30 -8.00
N PRO A 324 4.14 -8.40 -9.17
CA PRO A 324 3.45 -8.43 -10.45
C PRO A 324 2.42 -9.56 -10.56
N SER A 325 1.22 -9.24 -11.01
CA SER A 325 0.08 -10.18 -11.10
C SER A 325 0.30 -11.34 -12.07
N ASN A 326 1.25 -11.19 -13.01
CA ASN A 326 1.68 -12.22 -13.96
C ASN A 326 2.90 -13.03 -13.49
N ALA A 327 3.59 -12.62 -12.43
CA ALA A 327 4.79 -13.27 -11.93
C ALA A 327 4.49 -14.69 -11.38
N PRO A 328 5.48 -15.59 -11.38
CA PRO A 328 5.40 -16.87 -10.68
C PRO A 328 5.58 -16.67 -9.17
N PHE A 329 5.12 -17.63 -8.36
CA PHE A 329 5.23 -17.56 -6.91
C PHE A 329 6.59 -18.00 -6.35
N ASP A 330 7.45 -18.60 -7.14
CA ASP A 330 8.76 -19.10 -6.71
C ASP A 330 9.62 -17.99 -6.08
N LYS A 331 9.60 -16.80 -6.65
CA LYS A 331 10.33 -15.64 -6.12
C LYS A 331 9.79 -15.19 -4.75
N ALA A 332 8.47 -15.23 -4.55
CA ALA A 332 7.88 -14.95 -3.23
C ALA A 332 8.30 -16.00 -2.20
N GLN A 333 8.28 -17.30 -2.57
CA GLN A 333 8.78 -18.38 -1.70
C GLN A 333 10.25 -18.21 -1.36
N ARG A 334 11.10 -17.89 -2.35
CA ARG A 334 12.54 -17.65 -2.15
C ARG A 334 12.78 -16.48 -1.18
N MET A 335 12.00 -15.41 -1.27
CA MET A 335 12.09 -14.27 -0.32
C MET A 335 11.87 -14.75 1.12
N VAL A 336 10.86 -15.58 1.34
CA VAL A 336 10.57 -16.18 2.65
C VAL A 336 11.71 -17.11 3.11
N ASP A 337 12.22 -17.96 2.21
CA ASP A 337 13.30 -18.90 2.54
C ASP A 337 14.60 -18.16 2.88
N ILE A 338 14.89 -17.06 2.20
CA ILE A 338 16.05 -16.19 2.53
C ILE A 338 15.85 -15.57 3.91
N ALA A 339 14.68 -15.06 4.25
CA ALA A 339 14.43 -14.52 5.58
C ALA A 339 14.59 -15.61 6.66
N LYS A 340 14.14 -16.84 6.41
CA LYS A 340 14.25 -17.99 7.33
C LYS A 340 15.68 -18.50 7.52
N THR A 341 16.53 -18.33 6.52
CA THR A 341 17.92 -18.85 6.55
C THR A 341 18.94 -17.76 6.80
N TYR A 342 18.95 -16.73 5.94
CA TYR A 342 19.90 -15.63 5.98
C TYR A 342 19.48 -14.51 6.94
N GLY A 343 18.18 -14.23 7.03
CA GLY A 343 17.61 -13.12 7.81
C GLY A 343 17.43 -13.39 9.31
N ARG A 344 18.04 -14.43 9.88
CA ARG A 344 17.99 -14.69 11.33
C ARG A 344 18.88 -13.70 12.07
N TYR A 345 18.37 -13.12 13.17
CA TYR A 345 19.12 -12.19 14.00
C TYR A 345 20.09 -12.90 14.95
N ASN A 346 19.70 -14.02 15.52
CA ASN A 346 20.56 -14.84 16.41
C ASN A 346 21.28 -15.89 15.56
N LYS A 347 22.43 -15.56 15.02
CA LYS A 347 23.36 -16.51 14.37
C LYS A 347 24.40 -16.96 15.34
#